data_8075cd3e72ae112d78e41b706cf51606
#
_entry.id   8075cd3e72ae112d78e41b706cf51606
#
_cell.length_a   1.000
_cell.length_b   1.000
_cell.length_c   1.000
_cell.angle_alpha   90.00
_cell.angle_beta   90.00
_cell.angle_gamma   90.00
#
_symmetry.space_group_name_H-M   'P 1'
#
loop_
_entity.id
_entity.type
_entity.pdbx_description
1 polymer ?
#
loop_
_entity_poly.entity_id
_entity_poly.type
_entity_poly.pdbx_seq_one_letter_code
_entity_poly.pdbx_strand_id
1 'polypeptide(L)'
;MTISREIDPAAKADIEKFERMLELYLNGELEEDRFRIFRLNNGIYGQRQGGHNQMVRVKIPYGRLQPEQLEMLAYIAETYSRGWAHITTRQNIQLHFVQLENIPQVMRDLNSVGLTTREACGDTVRNITGCHLAGACPYEVLDISPWAEATFRHLLRNPYSQRLPRKFKINFSGCATDCGQAMFNDVGVIAVMRPREDGTVEPGFRVFFAGGLGANPHAAQALEEFTPREQLLPTIEAALRTFDHYGNRDNKLRARMKWLLDTMGVDELRERILKERKLLLAATTWAEGIPETVQQAGDGPAGVSTAVDPTPVGVPVTLRLSETNPYARWEAVNVIRGVAKGTVSAYAHARLGDVTAAQFRGLAEIQRELGLE
;
A
#
# COMPACT_ATOMS: atom_id res chain seq x y z
N MET A 1 -17.13 -13.36 -1.48
CA MET A 1 -17.19 -12.72 -0.15
C MET A 1 -18.34 -11.73 -0.16
N THR A 2 -19.40 -11.98 0.61
CA THR A 2 -20.58 -11.10 0.65
C THR A 2 -20.14 -9.80 1.32
N ILE A 3 -20.14 -8.69 0.59
CA ILE A 3 -19.82 -7.38 1.16
C ILE A 3 -20.88 -7.05 2.17
N SER A 4 -20.51 -7.01 3.44
CA SER A 4 -21.40 -6.60 4.53
C SER A 4 -21.76 -5.14 4.31
N ARG A 5 -23.06 -4.85 4.20
CA ARG A 5 -23.56 -3.46 4.17
C ARG A 5 -23.46 -2.77 5.54
N GLU A 6 -23.02 -3.51 6.56
CA GLU A 6 -22.78 -2.95 7.88
C GLU A 6 -21.38 -2.36 7.97
N ILE A 7 -21.32 -1.10 8.40
CA ILE A 7 -20.06 -0.40 8.64
C ILE A 7 -19.38 -1.05 9.84
N ASP A 8 -18.09 -1.40 9.68
CA ASP A 8 -17.26 -1.90 10.77
C ASP A 8 -17.39 -0.98 12.02
N PRO A 9 -17.58 -1.53 13.23
CA PRO A 9 -17.77 -0.75 14.46
C PRO A 9 -16.63 0.26 14.72
N ALA A 10 -15.39 -0.10 14.42
CA ALA A 10 -14.25 0.81 14.58
C ALA A 10 -14.29 1.96 13.54
N ALA A 11 -14.73 1.67 12.32
CA ALA A 11 -14.93 2.69 11.29
C ALA A 11 -16.10 3.62 11.65
N LYS A 12 -17.19 3.08 12.20
CA LYS A 12 -18.31 3.87 12.71
C LYS A 12 -17.87 4.86 13.79
N ALA A 13 -17.08 4.39 14.76
CA ALA A 13 -16.52 5.24 15.82
C ALA A 13 -15.60 6.34 15.26
N ASP A 14 -14.78 6.04 14.23
CA ASP A 14 -13.95 7.06 13.56
C ASP A 14 -14.81 8.13 12.89
N ILE A 15 -15.92 7.73 12.21
CA ILE A 15 -16.84 8.66 11.53
C ILE A 15 -17.56 9.55 12.53
N GLU A 16 -18.13 8.97 13.58
CA GLU A 16 -18.80 9.71 14.64
C GLU A 16 -17.85 10.71 15.32
N LYS A 17 -16.60 10.32 15.52
CA LYS A 17 -15.58 11.23 16.03
C LYS A 17 -15.29 12.35 15.03
N PHE A 18 -15.25 12.03 13.73
CA PHE A 18 -15.03 13.04 12.70
C PHE A 18 -16.18 14.07 12.67
N GLU A 19 -17.42 13.63 12.78
CA GLU A 19 -18.60 14.50 12.84
C GLU A 19 -18.53 15.47 14.02
N ARG A 20 -18.26 14.95 15.23
CA ARG A 20 -18.12 15.82 16.41
C ARG A 20 -17.00 16.86 16.25
N MET A 21 -15.84 16.47 15.71
CA MET A 21 -14.72 17.39 15.51
C MET A 21 -15.00 18.41 14.40
N LEU A 22 -15.75 18.02 13.38
CA LEU A 22 -16.21 18.91 12.31
C LEU A 22 -17.21 19.95 12.85
N GLU A 23 -18.17 19.52 13.66
CA GLU A 23 -19.15 20.41 14.30
C GLU A 23 -18.46 21.46 15.19
N LEU A 24 -17.53 21.03 16.06
CA LEU A 24 -16.75 21.96 16.88
C LEU A 24 -15.94 22.95 16.05
N TYR A 25 -15.40 22.50 14.91
CA TYR A 25 -14.66 23.37 14.00
C TYR A 25 -15.57 24.39 13.31
N LEU A 26 -16.72 23.96 12.80
CA LEU A 26 -17.68 24.85 12.12
C LEU A 26 -18.29 25.87 13.07
N ASN A 27 -18.47 25.52 14.35
CA ASN A 27 -18.95 26.42 15.40
C ASN A 27 -17.86 27.38 15.93
N GLY A 28 -16.60 27.25 15.48
CA GLY A 28 -15.49 28.08 15.95
C GLY A 28 -14.93 27.67 17.35
N GLU A 29 -15.34 26.51 17.85
CA GLU A 29 -14.89 25.96 19.13
C GLU A 29 -13.57 25.17 19.05
N LEU A 30 -13.15 24.83 17.81
CA LEU A 30 -11.91 24.10 17.53
C LEU A 30 -11.04 24.89 16.55
N GLU A 31 -9.80 25.17 16.93
CA GLU A 31 -8.83 25.87 16.11
C GLU A 31 -8.46 25.10 14.83
N GLU A 32 -8.25 25.85 13.71
CA GLU A 32 -7.90 25.32 12.38
C GLU A 32 -6.70 24.35 12.44
N ASP A 33 -5.63 24.68 13.17
CA ASP A 33 -4.43 23.85 13.24
C ASP A 33 -4.68 22.50 13.90
N ARG A 34 -5.52 22.47 14.94
CA ARG A 34 -5.92 21.22 15.61
C ARG A 34 -6.82 20.39 14.72
N PHE A 35 -7.81 21.04 14.07
CA PHE A 35 -8.68 20.35 13.12
C PHE A 35 -7.89 19.83 11.91
N ARG A 36 -6.93 20.60 11.40
CA ARG A 36 -6.06 20.21 10.29
C ARG A 36 -5.28 18.92 10.60
N ILE A 37 -4.66 18.82 11.77
CA ILE A 37 -3.93 17.60 12.17
C ILE A 37 -4.90 16.42 12.23
N PHE A 38 -6.07 16.61 12.82
CA PHE A 38 -7.08 15.58 12.95
C PHE A 38 -7.60 15.09 11.58
N ARG A 39 -8.01 16.00 10.69
CA ARG A 39 -8.54 15.62 9.38
C ARG A 39 -7.47 14.97 8.48
N LEU A 40 -6.20 15.38 8.58
CA LEU A 40 -5.10 14.73 7.87
C LEU A 40 -4.95 13.27 8.26
N ASN A 41 -5.08 12.92 9.55
CA ASN A 41 -5.04 11.53 10.00
C ASN A 41 -6.24 10.70 9.50
N ASN A 42 -7.31 11.37 9.10
CA ASN A 42 -8.48 10.75 8.46
C ASN A 42 -8.43 10.81 6.92
N GLY A 43 -7.30 11.15 6.31
CA GLY A 43 -7.13 11.15 4.86
C GLY A 43 -7.67 12.39 4.15
N ILE A 44 -8.10 13.41 4.91
CA ILE A 44 -8.75 14.62 4.38
C ILE A 44 -7.75 15.77 4.34
N TYR A 45 -7.59 16.37 3.18
CA TYR A 45 -6.60 17.42 2.94
C TYR A 45 -7.26 18.66 2.33
N GLY A 46 -7.20 19.81 3.00
CA GLY A 46 -7.70 21.08 2.48
C GLY A 46 -6.98 21.51 1.20
N GLN A 47 -7.73 21.90 0.20
CA GLN A 47 -7.18 22.31 -1.08
C GLN A 47 -6.85 23.81 -1.12
N ARG A 48 -5.84 24.17 -1.94
CA ARG A 48 -5.35 25.55 -2.06
C ARG A 48 -6.38 26.52 -2.69
N GLN A 49 -7.36 25.98 -3.39
CA GLN A 49 -8.43 26.75 -4.02
C GLN A 49 -9.35 27.45 -3.01
N GLY A 50 -9.15 27.16 -1.72
CA GLY A 50 -9.92 27.77 -0.64
C GLY A 50 -11.35 27.23 -0.54
N GLY A 51 -12.16 27.90 0.26
CA GLY A 51 -13.47 27.42 0.64
C GLY A 51 -13.38 26.09 1.39
N HIS A 52 -14.48 25.37 1.50
CA HIS A 52 -14.52 24.07 2.15
C HIS A 52 -14.06 22.91 1.26
N ASN A 53 -13.35 23.19 0.15
CA ASN A 53 -12.86 22.16 -0.78
C ASN A 53 -11.78 21.27 -0.15
N GLN A 54 -12.03 19.98 -0.15
CA GLN A 54 -11.11 18.96 0.37
C GLN A 54 -10.70 17.99 -0.72
N MET A 55 -9.48 17.46 -0.60
CA MET A 55 -9.05 16.25 -1.26
C MET A 55 -9.23 15.10 -0.28
N VAL A 56 -10.02 14.12 -0.66
CA VAL A 56 -10.23 12.86 0.07
C VAL A 56 -9.29 11.80 -0.51
N ARG A 57 -8.45 11.20 0.34
CA ARG A 57 -7.57 10.11 -0.07
C ARG A 57 -8.06 8.79 0.50
N VAL A 58 -8.40 7.88 -0.38
CA VAL A 58 -8.86 6.53 -0.06
C VAL A 58 -7.67 5.59 -0.06
N LYS A 59 -7.47 4.81 1.02
CA LYS A 59 -6.49 3.72 1.06
C LYS A 59 -6.97 2.57 0.20
N ILE A 60 -6.12 2.10 -0.69
CA ILE A 60 -6.34 0.88 -1.47
C ILE A 60 -5.14 -0.04 -1.18
N PRO A 61 -5.24 -0.94 -0.21
CA PRO A 61 -4.15 -1.84 0.14
C PRO A 61 -3.66 -2.61 -1.08
N TYR A 62 -2.34 -2.62 -1.29
CA TYR A 62 -1.65 -3.22 -2.44
C TYR A 62 -2.33 -3.00 -3.81
N GLY A 63 -3.16 -1.96 -3.93
CA GLY A 63 -3.78 -1.51 -5.18
C GLY A 63 -4.98 -2.34 -5.65
N ARG A 64 -5.45 -3.33 -4.87
CA ARG A 64 -6.54 -4.22 -5.27
C ARG A 64 -7.90 -3.60 -5.00
N LEU A 65 -8.79 -3.63 -5.99
CA LEU A 65 -10.16 -3.13 -5.91
C LEU A 65 -11.16 -4.19 -6.41
N GLN A 66 -12.26 -4.34 -5.69
CA GLN A 66 -13.39 -5.17 -6.07
C GLN A 66 -14.41 -4.38 -6.90
N PRO A 67 -15.27 -5.04 -7.70
CA PRO A 67 -16.26 -4.37 -8.55
C PRO A 67 -17.13 -3.35 -7.79
N GLU A 68 -17.61 -3.71 -6.60
CA GLU A 68 -18.45 -2.85 -5.78
C GLU A 68 -17.69 -1.62 -5.25
N GLN A 69 -16.40 -1.78 -5.00
CA GLN A 69 -15.51 -0.68 -4.60
C GLN A 69 -15.31 0.30 -5.75
N LEU A 70 -15.12 -0.21 -6.98
CA LEU A 70 -15.03 0.62 -8.19
C LEU A 70 -16.32 1.40 -8.45
N GLU A 71 -17.48 0.75 -8.29
CA GLU A 71 -18.79 1.42 -8.42
C GLU A 71 -19.00 2.49 -7.35
N MET A 72 -18.60 2.22 -6.10
CA MET A 72 -18.69 3.21 -5.02
C MET A 72 -17.77 4.41 -5.30
N LEU A 73 -16.55 4.18 -5.79
CA LEU A 73 -15.65 5.27 -6.19
C LEU A 73 -16.23 6.10 -7.35
N ALA A 74 -16.91 5.45 -8.32
CA ALA A 74 -17.63 6.14 -9.39
C ALA A 74 -18.76 7.01 -8.83
N TYR A 75 -19.60 6.45 -7.96
CA TYR A 75 -20.70 7.15 -7.31
C TYR A 75 -20.21 8.40 -6.55
N ILE A 76 -19.17 8.25 -5.72
CA ILE A 76 -18.62 9.36 -4.93
C ILE A 76 -17.99 10.41 -5.85
N ALA A 77 -17.31 9.99 -6.93
CA ALA A 77 -16.73 10.91 -7.90
C ALA A 77 -17.79 11.79 -8.58
N GLU A 78 -18.93 11.24 -8.92
CA GLU A 78 -20.05 11.97 -9.55
C GLU A 78 -20.82 12.83 -8.55
N THR A 79 -21.10 12.28 -7.35
CA THR A 79 -22.00 12.93 -6.39
C THR A 79 -21.31 14.03 -5.60
N TYR A 80 -20.06 13.80 -5.17
CA TYR A 80 -19.36 14.68 -4.23
C TYR A 80 -18.09 15.33 -4.80
N SER A 81 -17.60 14.90 -5.97
CA SER A 81 -16.41 15.43 -6.61
C SER A 81 -16.75 16.05 -7.98
N ARG A 82 -15.91 15.86 -8.98
CA ARG A 82 -16.09 16.40 -10.33
C ARG A 82 -16.19 15.33 -11.42
N GLY A 83 -16.71 14.16 -11.09
CA GLY A 83 -16.92 13.05 -12.02
C GLY A 83 -15.65 12.26 -12.33
N TRP A 84 -14.53 12.50 -11.62
CA TRP A 84 -13.27 11.78 -11.77
C TRP A 84 -12.51 11.69 -10.45
N ALA A 85 -11.56 10.75 -10.40
CA ALA A 85 -10.62 10.59 -9.29
C ALA A 85 -9.20 10.35 -9.82
N HIS A 86 -8.19 10.55 -8.99
CA HIS A 86 -6.78 10.46 -9.35
C HIS A 86 -6.10 9.28 -8.67
N ILE A 87 -5.45 8.40 -9.45
CA ILE A 87 -4.61 7.30 -8.97
C ILE A 87 -3.25 7.87 -8.53
N THR A 88 -2.81 7.53 -7.34
CA THR A 88 -1.51 8.00 -6.84
C THR A 88 -0.41 6.98 -7.07
N THR A 89 0.85 7.43 -7.02
CA THR A 89 2.06 6.57 -7.03
C THR A 89 2.17 5.62 -5.83
N ARG A 90 1.24 5.67 -4.88
CA ARG A 90 1.13 4.73 -3.77
C ARG A 90 -0.20 3.98 -3.78
N GLN A 91 -0.71 3.71 -4.97
CA GLN A 91 -1.90 2.87 -5.16
C GLN A 91 -3.11 3.34 -4.33
N ASN A 92 -3.24 4.66 -4.12
CA ASN A 92 -4.42 5.25 -3.50
C ASN A 92 -5.27 5.92 -4.57
N ILE A 93 -6.53 6.16 -4.24
CA ILE A 93 -7.43 7.00 -5.02
C ILE A 93 -7.62 8.34 -4.29
N GLN A 94 -7.59 9.44 -5.05
CA GLN A 94 -7.86 10.79 -4.56
C GLN A 94 -9.09 11.36 -5.25
N LEU A 95 -10.05 11.82 -4.45
CA LEU A 95 -11.22 12.56 -4.89
C LEU A 95 -11.01 14.04 -4.54
N HIS A 96 -11.14 14.92 -5.51
CA HIS A 96 -10.86 16.33 -5.35
C HIS A 96 -12.17 17.16 -5.27
N PHE A 97 -12.10 18.34 -4.67
CA PHE A 97 -13.21 19.30 -4.56
C PHE A 97 -14.41 18.78 -3.77
N VAL A 98 -14.23 17.80 -2.91
CA VAL A 98 -15.28 17.35 -1.99
C VAL A 98 -15.50 18.43 -0.93
N GLN A 99 -16.75 18.84 -0.71
CA GLN A 99 -17.08 19.82 0.32
C GLN A 99 -16.89 19.21 1.71
N LEU A 100 -16.35 19.99 2.65
CA LEU A 100 -16.00 19.54 3.99
C LEU A 100 -17.19 18.93 4.73
N GLU A 101 -18.36 19.49 4.56
CA GLU A 101 -19.62 19.07 5.18
C GLU A 101 -20.08 17.68 4.70
N ASN A 102 -19.68 17.29 3.48
CA ASN A 102 -20.03 15.99 2.90
C ASN A 102 -19.06 14.87 3.34
N ILE A 103 -17.95 15.21 3.97
CA ILE A 103 -16.91 14.22 4.34
C ILE A 103 -17.45 13.06 5.18
N PRO A 104 -18.28 13.29 6.24
CA PRO A 104 -18.81 12.17 7.01
C PRO A 104 -19.62 11.18 6.16
N GLN A 105 -20.42 11.68 5.21
CA GLN A 105 -21.21 10.81 4.33
C GLN A 105 -20.30 10.05 3.35
N VAL A 106 -19.30 10.69 2.76
CA VAL A 106 -18.29 10.04 1.91
C VAL A 106 -17.55 8.95 2.69
N MET A 107 -17.22 9.18 3.96
CA MET A 107 -16.60 8.15 4.80
C MET A 107 -17.55 6.96 5.03
N ARG A 108 -18.86 7.18 5.23
CA ARG A 108 -19.85 6.09 5.36
C ARG A 108 -19.95 5.29 4.06
N ASP A 109 -20.09 5.98 2.94
CA ASP A 109 -20.21 5.35 1.62
C ASP A 109 -19.00 4.45 1.32
N LEU A 110 -17.78 4.96 1.55
CA LEU A 110 -16.56 4.18 1.39
C LEU A 110 -16.51 2.96 2.32
N ASN A 111 -16.86 3.13 3.59
CA ASN A 111 -16.82 2.03 4.56
C ASN A 111 -17.88 0.95 4.28
N SER A 112 -19.01 1.29 3.64
CA SER A 112 -20.03 0.31 3.26
C SER A 112 -19.53 -0.75 2.27
N VAL A 113 -18.45 -0.45 1.55
CA VAL A 113 -17.75 -1.37 0.63
C VAL A 113 -16.35 -1.78 1.14
N GLY A 114 -16.07 -1.57 2.43
CA GLY A 114 -14.81 -1.95 3.07
C GLY A 114 -13.61 -1.05 2.75
N LEU A 115 -13.82 0.12 2.14
CA LEU A 115 -12.77 1.11 1.90
C LEU A 115 -12.65 2.09 3.08
N THR A 116 -11.47 2.67 3.27
CA THR A 116 -11.21 3.63 4.34
C THR A 116 -10.31 4.78 3.90
N THR A 117 -10.52 5.94 4.51
CA THR A 117 -9.63 7.10 4.39
C THR A 117 -8.65 7.21 5.57
N ARG A 118 -8.86 6.39 6.61
CA ARG A 118 -8.08 6.42 7.85
C ARG A 118 -6.59 6.27 7.58
N GLU A 119 -5.75 7.18 8.13
CA GLU A 119 -4.29 7.17 8.00
C GLU A 119 -3.75 7.30 6.56
N ALA A 120 -4.58 7.66 5.58
CA ALA A 120 -4.11 7.87 4.22
C ALA A 120 -3.21 9.13 4.08
N CYS A 121 -3.27 10.04 5.04
CA CYS A 121 -2.44 11.24 5.16
C CYS A 121 -1.81 11.35 6.56
N GLY A 122 -1.19 12.50 6.87
CA GLY A 122 -0.61 12.75 8.21
C GLY A 122 0.73 12.04 8.48
N ASP A 123 1.11 12.09 9.75
CA ASP A 123 2.33 11.45 10.26
C ASP A 123 1.96 10.06 10.83
N THR A 124 1.57 9.15 9.94
CA THR A 124 1.03 7.82 10.20
C THR A 124 1.67 6.78 9.28
N VAL A 125 1.36 5.52 9.49
CA VAL A 125 1.63 4.46 8.51
C VAL A 125 0.72 4.67 7.30
N ARG A 126 1.35 4.89 6.15
CA ARG A 126 0.65 5.15 4.89
C ARG A 126 0.10 3.87 4.29
N ASN A 127 -0.56 3.97 3.13
CA ASN A 127 -1.02 2.78 2.42
C ASN A 127 0.10 1.75 2.29
N ILE A 128 -0.21 0.50 2.50
CA ILE A 128 0.67 -0.63 2.18
C ILE A 128 0.58 -0.84 0.68
N THR A 129 1.70 -0.76 -0.01
CA THR A 129 1.74 -0.93 -1.47
C THR A 129 2.47 -2.22 -1.84
N GLY A 130 2.14 -2.77 -2.97
CA GLY A 130 2.70 -4.01 -3.46
C GLY A 130 3.02 -3.99 -4.95
N CYS A 131 3.64 -5.04 -5.42
CA CYS A 131 3.80 -5.29 -6.84
C CYS A 131 2.44 -5.25 -7.54
N HIS A 132 2.34 -4.54 -8.65
CA HIS A 132 1.07 -4.36 -9.37
C HIS A 132 0.58 -5.63 -10.09
N LEU A 133 1.42 -6.64 -10.21
CA LEU A 133 1.10 -7.96 -10.77
C LEU A 133 1.07 -9.06 -9.70
N ALA A 134 1.01 -8.71 -8.41
CA ALA A 134 0.99 -9.69 -7.34
C ALA A 134 -0.16 -10.69 -7.52
N GLY A 135 0.14 -11.99 -7.41
CA GLY A 135 -0.79 -13.09 -7.65
C GLY A 135 -1.01 -13.46 -9.12
N ALA A 136 -0.48 -12.66 -10.06
CA ALA A 136 -0.62 -12.90 -11.50
C ALA A 136 0.71 -12.89 -12.27
N CYS A 137 1.81 -12.50 -11.64
CA CYS A 137 3.11 -12.37 -12.30
C CYS A 137 3.78 -13.72 -12.51
N PRO A 138 4.17 -14.09 -13.76
CA PRO A 138 4.85 -15.36 -14.02
C PRO A 138 6.26 -15.46 -13.42
N TYR A 139 6.79 -14.35 -12.91
CA TYR A 139 8.14 -14.26 -12.34
C TYR A 139 8.15 -14.09 -10.83
N GLU A 140 6.98 -14.01 -10.17
CA GLU A 140 6.96 -13.91 -8.73
C GLU A 140 7.35 -15.24 -8.07
N VAL A 141 8.11 -15.14 -6.99
CA VAL A 141 8.50 -16.31 -6.18
C VAL A 141 7.48 -16.60 -5.10
N LEU A 142 6.69 -15.59 -4.74
CA LEU A 142 5.63 -15.67 -3.75
C LEU A 142 4.60 -14.56 -4.01
N ASP A 143 3.31 -14.88 -4.02
CA ASP A 143 2.26 -13.86 -3.97
C ASP A 143 2.31 -13.11 -2.64
N ILE A 144 2.57 -11.81 -2.71
CA ILE A 144 2.73 -10.96 -1.53
C ILE A 144 1.40 -10.42 -1.00
N SER A 145 0.31 -10.60 -1.74
CA SER A 145 -1.00 -10.00 -1.40
C SER A 145 -1.49 -10.37 0.00
N PRO A 146 -1.40 -11.65 0.46
CA PRO A 146 -1.85 -12.02 1.79
C PRO A 146 -1.05 -11.34 2.91
N TRP A 147 0.27 -11.16 2.74
CA TRP A 147 1.12 -10.47 3.74
C TRP A 147 0.94 -8.97 3.74
N ALA A 148 0.72 -8.38 2.56
CA ALA A 148 0.39 -6.96 2.45
C ALA A 148 -0.95 -6.65 3.13
N GLU A 149 -1.96 -7.51 2.93
CA GLU A 149 -3.26 -7.42 3.61
C GLU A 149 -3.13 -7.59 5.12
N ALA A 150 -2.42 -8.63 5.59
CA ALA A 150 -2.18 -8.86 7.01
C ALA A 150 -1.46 -7.66 7.66
N THR A 151 -0.45 -7.09 6.97
CA THR A 151 0.26 -5.89 7.43
C THR A 151 -0.67 -4.68 7.49
N PHE A 152 -1.53 -4.50 6.50
CA PHE A 152 -2.52 -3.42 6.50
C PHE A 152 -3.47 -3.53 7.69
N ARG A 153 -4.07 -4.71 7.91
CA ARG A 153 -5.01 -4.94 9.02
C ARG A 153 -4.35 -4.75 10.38
N HIS A 154 -3.13 -5.26 10.53
CA HIS A 154 -2.38 -5.16 11.78
C HIS A 154 -2.04 -3.70 12.14
N LEU A 155 -1.70 -2.88 11.13
CA LEU A 155 -1.25 -1.50 11.36
C LEU A 155 -2.37 -0.46 11.28
N LEU A 156 -3.53 -0.79 10.71
CA LEU A 156 -4.66 0.13 10.69
C LEU A 156 -5.18 0.33 12.12
N ARG A 157 -5.23 1.57 12.58
CA ARG A 157 -5.59 1.96 13.95
C ARG A 157 -4.63 1.46 15.04
N ASN A 158 -3.51 0.85 14.68
CA ASN A 158 -2.49 0.46 15.65
C ASN A 158 -2.01 1.71 16.43
N PRO A 159 -1.95 1.66 17.78
CA PRO A 159 -1.54 2.81 18.61
C PRO A 159 -0.21 3.43 18.18
N TYR A 160 0.77 2.61 17.80
CA TYR A 160 2.08 3.08 17.34
C TYR A 160 2.04 3.75 15.96
N SER A 161 0.95 3.56 15.19
CA SER A 161 0.79 4.19 13.86
C SER A 161 0.26 5.61 13.91
N GLN A 162 -0.21 6.13 15.05
CA GLN A 162 -1.06 7.32 15.10
C GLN A 162 -0.33 8.66 15.17
N ARG A 163 0.88 8.71 15.73
CA ARG A 163 1.63 9.94 15.99
C ARG A 163 3.13 9.76 15.77
N LEU A 164 3.46 9.24 14.60
CA LEU A 164 4.86 9.05 14.22
C LEU A 164 5.59 10.40 14.07
N PRO A 165 6.91 10.43 14.17
CA PRO A 165 7.71 11.63 13.86
C PRO A 165 7.41 12.16 12.45
N ARG A 166 7.20 11.25 11.48
CA ARG A 166 6.82 11.53 10.10
C ARG A 166 6.10 10.32 9.49
N LYS A 167 5.52 10.50 8.27
CA LYS A 167 4.92 9.41 7.49
C LYS A 167 5.86 8.21 7.38
N PHE A 168 5.31 7.01 7.56
CA PHE A 168 6.00 5.74 7.42
C PHE A 168 5.42 4.96 6.24
N LYS A 169 6.27 4.41 5.40
CA LYS A 169 5.89 3.77 4.14
C LYS A 169 6.41 2.33 4.10
N ILE A 170 5.56 1.40 3.70
CA ILE A 170 5.87 -0.02 3.57
C ILE A 170 5.50 -0.46 2.16
N ASN A 171 6.39 -1.19 1.49
CA ASN A 171 6.18 -1.73 0.15
C ASN A 171 6.58 -3.19 0.09
N PHE A 172 5.84 -3.95 -0.73
CA PHE A 172 6.06 -5.38 -0.97
C PHE A 172 6.38 -5.66 -2.43
N SER A 173 7.32 -6.58 -2.67
CA SER A 173 7.64 -7.10 -3.99
C SER A 173 7.68 -8.63 -3.97
N GLY A 174 7.06 -9.27 -4.95
CA GLY A 174 6.95 -10.72 -5.08
C GLY A 174 8.23 -11.40 -5.61
N CYS A 175 9.23 -10.63 -6.02
CA CYS A 175 10.52 -11.11 -6.52
C CYS A 175 11.60 -10.02 -6.52
N ALA A 176 12.84 -10.41 -6.86
CA ALA A 176 14.00 -9.50 -6.89
C ALA A 176 13.93 -8.39 -7.95
N THR A 177 13.03 -8.45 -8.92
CA THR A 177 12.79 -7.34 -9.88
C THR A 177 12.32 -6.07 -9.19
N ASP A 178 11.77 -6.19 -7.98
CA ASP A 178 11.34 -5.09 -7.11
C ASP A 178 10.36 -4.10 -7.78
N CYS A 179 9.37 -4.61 -8.51
CA CYS A 179 8.31 -3.79 -9.10
C CYS A 179 7.50 -2.99 -8.05
N GLY A 180 7.42 -3.49 -6.81
CA GLY A 180 6.82 -2.79 -5.67
C GLY A 180 7.69 -1.66 -5.12
N GLN A 181 8.94 -1.51 -5.62
CA GLN A 181 9.84 -0.42 -5.26
C GLN A 181 10.19 -0.38 -3.77
N ALA A 182 10.55 -1.54 -3.21
CA ALA A 182 10.90 -1.70 -1.80
C ALA A 182 12.09 -0.83 -1.38
N MET A 183 13.08 -0.66 -2.28
CA MET A 183 14.39 -0.08 -1.99
C MET A 183 14.42 1.40 -1.62
N PHE A 184 13.30 2.14 -1.76
CA PHE A 184 13.25 3.56 -1.35
C PHE A 184 12.10 3.88 -0.38
N ASN A 185 11.72 2.91 0.45
CA ASN A 185 10.69 3.07 1.47
C ASN A 185 11.26 2.88 2.89
N ASP A 186 10.50 3.30 3.90
CA ASP A 186 10.93 3.18 5.30
C ASP A 186 11.08 1.71 5.70
N VAL A 187 10.19 0.84 5.16
CA VAL A 187 10.38 -0.62 5.14
C VAL A 187 10.07 -1.13 3.73
N GLY A 188 10.96 -1.94 3.19
CA GLY A 188 10.81 -2.65 1.94
C GLY A 188 10.88 -4.16 2.18
N VAL A 189 9.98 -4.91 1.55
CA VAL A 189 9.87 -6.37 1.70
C VAL A 189 9.94 -7.00 0.32
N ILE A 190 10.90 -7.89 0.11
CA ILE A 190 11.06 -8.64 -1.14
C ILE A 190 10.94 -10.12 -0.83
N ALA A 191 10.04 -10.82 -1.51
CA ALA A 191 9.89 -12.26 -1.38
C ALA A 191 11.13 -12.99 -1.92
N VAL A 192 11.58 -14.00 -1.18
CA VAL A 192 12.75 -14.81 -1.51
C VAL A 192 12.51 -16.27 -1.15
N MET A 193 13.24 -17.18 -1.79
CA MET A 193 13.30 -18.58 -1.47
C MET A 193 14.67 -18.92 -0.89
N ARG A 194 14.73 -19.68 0.21
CA ARG A 194 15.95 -20.15 0.82
C ARG A 194 16.04 -21.68 0.67
N PRO A 195 17.12 -22.22 0.07
CA PRO A 195 17.38 -23.67 0.10
C PRO A 195 17.59 -24.16 1.52
N ARG A 196 17.04 -25.34 1.84
CA ARG A 196 17.27 -26.06 3.08
C ARG A 196 18.25 -27.21 2.84
N GLU A 197 18.87 -27.72 3.91
CA GLU A 197 19.81 -28.83 3.87
C GLU A 197 19.16 -30.12 3.35
N ASP A 198 17.88 -30.31 3.55
CA ASP A 198 17.10 -31.45 3.05
C ASP A 198 16.73 -31.37 1.56
N GLY A 199 17.19 -30.33 0.85
CA GLY A 199 16.90 -30.10 -0.56
C GLY A 199 15.55 -29.43 -0.83
N THR A 200 14.76 -29.16 0.18
CA THR A 200 13.52 -28.36 0.05
C THR A 200 13.84 -26.86 0.00
N VAL A 201 12.87 -26.06 -0.41
CA VAL A 201 12.99 -24.61 -0.39
C VAL A 201 11.99 -24.00 0.59
N GLU A 202 12.44 -23.01 1.34
CA GLU A 202 11.64 -22.28 2.30
C GLU A 202 11.32 -20.88 1.76
N PRO A 203 10.04 -20.51 1.60
CA PRO A 203 9.65 -19.16 1.27
C PRO A 203 9.76 -18.23 2.48
N GLY A 204 10.24 -17.03 2.24
CA GLY A 204 10.39 -15.98 3.25
C GLY A 204 10.62 -14.64 2.60
N PHE A 205 11.22 -13.73 3.33
CA PHE A 205 11.39 -12.35 2.88
C PHE A 205 12.81 -11.83 3.16
N ARG A 206 13.29 -10.98 2.26
CA ARG A 206 14.40 -10.09 2.52
C ARG A 206 13.81 -8.73 2.90
N VAL A 207 14.10 -8.26 4.09
CA VAL A 207 13.56 -7.01 4.62
C VAL A 207 14.61 -5.92 4.55
N PHE A 208 14.20 -4.77 4.06
CA PHE A 208 15.02 -3.55 3.96
C PHE A 208 14.40 -2.45 4.84
N PHE A 209 15.23 -1.53 5.33
CA PHE A 209 14.81 -0.44 6.19
C PHE A 209 15.48 0.90 5.85
N ALA A 210 14.85 1.99 6.26
CA ALA A 210 15.35 3.36 6.21
C ALA A 210 15.64 3.91 4.82
N GLY A 211 14.93 3.44 3.79
CA GLY A 211 14.93 4.06 2.46
C GLY A 211 14.02 5.29 2.37
N GLY A 212 14.21 6.09 1.35
CA GLY A 212 13.31 7.23 1.10
C GLY A 212 13.76 8.18 0.02
N LEU A 213 12.80 8.67 -0.74
CA LEU A 213 12.98 9.73 -1.73
C LEU A 213 12.87 11.14 -1.10
N GLY A 214 12.91 12.16 -1.91
CA GLY A 214 12.85 13.57 -1.57
C GLY A 214 14.15 14.26 -1.96
N ALA A 215 14.43 15.46 -1.42
CA ALA A 215 15.61 16.24 -1.78
C ALA A 215 16.93 15.50 -1.52
N ASN A 216 16.96 14.65 -0.50
CA ASN A 216 18.12 13.81 -0.17
C ASN A 216 17.68 12.34 -0.20
N PRO A 217 17.72 11.65 -1.35
CA PRO A 217 17.31 10.26 -1.44
C PRO A 217 18.31 9.33 -0.72
N HIS A 218 17.77 8.28 -0.07
CA HIS A 218 18.55 7.21 0.53
C HIS A 218 18.02 5.87 0.03
N ALA A 219 18.91 5.00 -0.38
CA ALA A 219 18.58 3.59 -0.61
C ALA A 219 18.36 2.88 0.73
N ALA A 220 17.36 2.02 0.79
CA ALA A 220 17.11 1.20 1.96
C ALA A 220 18.27 0.25 2.22
N GLN A 221 18.53 -0.04 3.49
CA GLN A 221 19.58 -0.96 3.95
C GLN A 221 18.98 -2.32 4.25
N ALA A 222 19.69 -3.41 3.94
CA ALA A 222 19.23 -4.74 4.29
C ALA A 222 19.23 -4.91 5.82
N LEU A 223 18.08 -5.38 6.35
CA LEU A 223 17.98 -5.74 7.77
C LEU A 223 18.67 -7.09 8.02
N GLU A 224 18.26 -8.06 7.22
CA GLU A 224 18.79 -9.42 7.21
C GLU A 224 18.53 -10.07 5.83
N GLU A 225 19.29 -11.12 5.50
CA GLU A 225 19.15 -11.77 4.20
C GLU A 225 17.90 -12.64 4.08
N PHE A 226 17.36 -13.11 5.22
CA PHE A 226 16.16 -13.94 5.24
C PHE A 226 15.38 -13.74 6.54
N THR A 227 14.14 -13.28 6.41
CA THR A 227 13.14 -13.22 7.48
C THR A 227 12.11 -14.34 7.23
N PRO A 228 11.95 -15.31 8.15
CA PRO A 228 10.87 -16.29 8.08
C PRO A 228 9.50 -15.61 8.00
N ARG A 229 8.54 -16.24 7.33
CA ARG A 229 7.19 -15.68 7.10
C ARG A 229 6.49 -15.27 8.39
N GLU A 230 6.56 -16.11 9.42
CA GLU A 230 5.98 -15.90 10.74
C GLU A 230 6.61 -14.73 11.52
N GLN A 231 7.82 -14.31 11.12
CA GLN A 231 8.51 -13.18 11.74
C GLN A 231 8.32 -11.86 10.98
N LEU A 232 7.62 -11.85 9.85
CA LEU A 232 7.50 -10.64 9.03
C LEU A 232 6.75 -9.52 9.75
N LEU A 233 5.54 -9.79 10.27
CA LEU A 233 4.76 -8.79 10.98
C LEU A 233 5.49 -8.22 12.21
N PRO A 234 6.05 -9.06 13.11
CA PRO A 234 6.86 -8.55 14.23
C PRO A 234 8.09 -7.78 13.75
N THR A 235 8.70 -8.11 12.61
CA THR A 235 9.83 -7.35 12.04
C THR A 235 9.38 -5.96 11.59
N ILE A 236 8.25 -5.86 10.89
CA ILE A 236 7.68 -4.57 10.44
C ILE A 236 7.30 -3.70 11.64
N GLU A 237 6.65 -4.27 12.65
CA GLU A 237 6.28 -3.53 13.86
C GLU A 237 7.51 -3.11 14.66
N ALA A 238 8.54 -3.93 14.76
CA ALA A 238 9.80 -3.57 15.40
C ALA A 238 10.47 -2.36 14.73
N ALA A 239 10.48 -2.32 13.39
CA ALA A 239 10.99 -1.18 12.65
C ALA A 239 10.15 0.09 12.90
N LEU A 240 8.81 -0.06 12.95
CA LEU A 240 7.89 1.03 13.26
C LEU A 240 8.10 1.60 14.67
N ARG A 241 8.18 0.73 15.70
CA ARG A 241 8.41 1.13 17.10
C ARG A 241 9.77 1.78 17.28
N THR A 242 10.82 1.24 16.64
CA THR A 242 12.15 1.84 16.63
C THR A 242 12.09 3.26 16.05
N PHE A 243 11.40 3.44 14.92
CA PHE A 243 11.21 4.75 14.33
C PHE A 243 10.39 5.70 15.20
N ASP A 244 9.31 5.22 15.83
CA ASP A 244 8.50 6.02 16.74
C ASP A 244 9.31 6.53 17.95
N HIS A 245 10.18 5.68 18.48
CA HIS A 245 11.00 5.99 19.66
C HIS A 245 12.17 6.93 19.36
N TYR A 246 12.90 6.69 18.27
CA TYR A 246 14.16 7.40 17.97
C TYR A 246 14.03 8.48 16.90
N GLY A 247 12.92 8.55 16.17
CA GLY A 247 12.72 9.50 15.10
C GLY A 247 12.66 10.95 15.58
N ASN A 248 13.26 11.86 14.82
CA ASN A 248 13.30 13.27 15.15
C ASN A 248 11.89 13.90 15.08
N ARG A 249 11.42 14.46 16.18
CA ARG A 249 10.11 15.13 16.27
C ARG A 249 10.20 16.65 16.17
N ASP A 250 11.38 17.22 16.37
CA ASP A 250 11.60 18.67 16.43
C ASP A 250 11.80 19.26 15.02
N ASN A 251 12.54 18.55 14.15
CA ASN A 251 12.80 18.98 12.80
C ASN A 251 12.09 18.14 11.74
N LYS A 252 10.96 18.64 11.25
CA LYS A 252 10.13 17.95 10.24
C LYS A 252 10.86 17.67 8.91
N LEU A 253 11.91 18.39 8.56
CA LEU A 253 12.72 18.14 7.37
C LEU A 253 13.63 16.92 7.53
N ARG A 254 14.01 16.60 8.77
CA ARG A 254 14.85 15.45 9.14
C ARG A 254 14.10 14.40 9.99
N ALA A 255 12.78 14.33 9.89
CA ALA A 255 11.95 13.47 10.71
C ALA A 255 11.65 12.08 10.11
N ARG A 256 12.04 11.82 8.83
CA ARG A 256 11.85 10.50 8.20
C ARG A 256 12.85 9.48 8.76
N MET A 257 12.46 8.19 8.76
CA MET A 257 13.30 7.09 9.27
C MET A 257 14.72 7.08 8.68
N LYS A 258 14.88 7.40 7.41
CA LYS A 258 16.19 7.45 6.75
C LYS A 258 17.22 8.36 7.44
N TRP A 259 16.78 9.39 8.15
CA TRP A 259 17.67 10.28 8.89
C TRP A 259 18.23 9.66 10.17
N LEU A 260 17.71 8.52 10.61
CA LEU A 260 18.32 7.75 11.70
C LEU A 260 19.65 7.13 11.26
N LEU A 261 19.84 6.87 9.95
CA LEU A 261 21.12 6.42 9.41
C LEU A 261 22.23 7.46 9.64
N ASP A 262 21.89 8.76 9.56
CA ASP A 262 22.86 9.84 9.77
C ASP A 262 23.19 10.03 11.26
N THR A 263 22.26 9.70 12.16
CA THR A 263 22.41 9.95 13.61
C THR A 263 22.98 8.78 14.38
N MET A 264 22.67 7.55 14.00
CA MET A 264 23.14 6.36 14.73
C MET A 264 23.85 5.32 13.85
N GLY A 265 23.85 5.51 12.52
CA GLY A 265 24.46 4.57 11.59
C GLY A 265 23.60 3.33 11.30
N VAL A 266 24.04 2.55 10.33
CA VAL A 266 23.29 1.40 9.81
C VAL A 266 23.25 0.26 10.83
N ASP A 267 24.39 -0.05 11.43
CA ASP A 267 24.53 -1.25 12.28
C ASP A 267 23.78 -1.07 13.61
N GLU A 268 23.89 0.10 14.24
CA GLU A 268 23.13 0.38 15.46
C GLU A 268 21.62 0.37 15.21
N LEU A 269 21.16 0.99 14.12
CA LEU A 269 19.73 0.99 13.79
C LEU A 269 19.22 -0.44 13.52
N ARG A 270 20.01 -1.25 12.80
CA ARG A 270 19.71 -2.66 12.56
C ARG A 270 19.60 -3.45 13.88
N GLU A 271 20.57 -3.29 14.76
CA GLU A 271 20.58 -3.99 16.05
C GLU A 271 19.36 -3.62 16.90
N ARG A 272 19.00 -2.35 16.93
CA ARG A 272 17.79 -1.87 17.67
C ARG A 272 16.50 -2.49 17.12
N ILE A 273 16.33 -2.56 15.81
CA ILE A 273 15.18 -3.20 15.18
C ILE A 273 15.13 -4.69 15.53
N LEU A 274 16.25 -5.39 15.40
CA LEU A 274 16.32 -6.83 15.72
C LEU A 274 16.09 -7.12 17.21
N LYS A 275 16.58 -6.26 18.10
CA LYS A 275 16.31 -6.34 19.53
C LYS A 275 14.84 -6.14 19.86
N GLU A 276 14.20 -5.13 19.27
CA GLU A 276 12.77 -4.87 19.44
C GLU A 276 11.94 -6.05 18.92
N ARG A 277 12.28 -6.62 17.76
CA ARG A 277 11.63 -7.83 17.24
C ARG A 277 11.72 -8.99 18.23
N LYS A 278 12.88 -9.21 18.84
CA LYS A 278 13.08 -10.27 19.83
C LYS A 278 12.15 -10.08 21.04
N LEU A 279 11.98 -8.85 21.51
CA LEU A 279 11.06 -8.53 22.59
C LEU A 279 9.60 -8.77 22.20
N LEU A 280 9.21 -8.39 21.01
CA LEU A 280 7.86 -8.61 20.47
C LEU A 280 7.53 -10.10 20.37
N LEU A 281 8.44 -10.91 19.85
CA LEU A 281 8.28 -12.36 19.75
C LEU A 281 8.17 -13.04 21.11
N ALA A 282 8.84 -12.51 22.13
CA ALA A 282 8.77 -13.05 23.49
C ALA A 282 7.49 -12.64 24.24
N ALA A 283 6.90 -11.49 23.88
CA ALA A 283 5.76 -10.90 24.59
C ALA A 283 4.40 -11.31 24.04
N THR A 284 4.32 -11.74 22.77
CA THR A 284 3.03 -11.93 22.07
C THR A 284 3.10 -13.11 21.12
N THR A 285 2.01 -13.87 21.02
CA THR A 285 1.83 -14.89 20.00
C THR A 285 1.39 -14.23 18.70
N TRP A 286 2.18 -14.38 17.64
CA TRP A 286 1.95 -13.77 16.31
C TRP A 286 1.26 -14.72 15.33
N ALA A 287 0.59 -15.77 15.84
CA ALA A 287 -0.11 -16.76 15.00
C ALA A 287 -1.35 -16.17 14.28
N GLU A 288 -1.97 -15.14 14.83
CA GLU A 288 -3.13 -14.49 14.24
C GLU A 288 -2.68 -13.51 13.15
N GLY A 289 -3.08 -13.75 11.90
CA GLY A 289 -2.81 -12.89 10.75
C GLY A 289 -1.72 -13.37 9.79
N ILE A 290 -1.06 -14.49 10.08
CA ILE A 290 -0.17 -15.14 9.11
C ILE A 290 -1.02 -15.98 8.16
N PRO A 291 -0.93 -15.77 6.83
CA PRO A 291 -1.66 -16.57 5.87
C PRO A 291 -1.30 -18.06 5.99
N GLU A 292 -2.28 -18.93 6.22
CA GLU A 292 -2.08 -20.38 6.37
C GLU A 292 -1.67 -21.07 5.06
N THR A 293 -2.13 -20.54 3.92
CA THR A 293 -1.87 -21.10 2.60
C THR A 293 -0.97 -20.21 1.77
N VAL A 294 0.17 -20.75 1.40
CA VAL A 294 1.02 -20.20 0.35
C VAL A 294 0.60 -20.89 -0.93
N GLN A 295 -0.12 -20.21 -1.80
CA GLN A 295 -0.11 -20.62 -3.20
C GLN A 295 1.34 -20.44 -3.67
N GLN A 296 2.04 -21.55 -3.85
CA GLN A 296 3.31 -21.51 -4.57
C GLN A 296 2.96 -21.00 -5.97
N ALA A 297 3.67 -19.97 -6.44
CA ALA A 297 3.67 -19.62 -7.85
C ALA A 297 3.80 -20.92 -8.64
N GLY A 298 2.89 -21.13 -9.60
CA GLY A 298 2.86 -22.38 -10.38
C GLY A 298 4.25 -22.70 -10.92
N ASP A 299 4.47 -23.94 -11.34
CA ASP A 299 5.73 -24.43 -11.90
C ASP A 299 6.31 -23.46 -12.96
N GLY A 300 6.83 -22.34 -12.49
CA GLY A 300 7.69 -21.47 -13.27
C GLY A 300 8.89 -22.29 -13.73
N PRO A 301 9.50 -21.97 -14.85
CA PRO A 301 10.57 -22.78 -15.40
C PRO A 301 11.62 -23.05 -14.30
N ALA A 302 11.86 -24.35 -14.03
CA ALA A 302 12.85 -24.81 -13.08
C ALA A 302 14.19 -24.12 -13.38
N GLY A 303 14.60 -23.19 -12.53
CA GLY A 303 15.79 -22.39 -12.74
C GLY A 303 15.76 -21.00 -12.12
N VAL A 304 14.95 -20.75 -11.08
CA VAL A 304 15.10 -19.51 -10.30
C VAL A 304 16.45 -19.59 -9.57
N SER A 305 17.45 -18.96 -10.17
CA SER A 305 18.76 -18.75 -9.58
C SER A 305 18.61 -18.13 -8.19
N THR A 306 19.11 -18.79 -7.17
CA THR A 306 19.28 -18.26 -5.81
C THR A 306 20.33 -17.16 -5.75
N ALA A 307 21.07 -16.94 -6.83
CA ALA A 307 21.93 -15.78 -7.01
C ALA A 307 21.05 -14.59 -7.42
N VAL A 308 21.16 -13.51 -6.68
CA VAL A 308 20.63 -12.20 -7.07
C VAL A 308 21.36 -11.78 -8.35
N ASP A 309 20.87 -12.26 -9.49
CA ASP A 309 21.26 -11.67 -10.77
C ASP A 309 20.38 -10.40 -10.94
N PRO A 310 21.00 -9.23 -10.83
CA PRO A 310 20.27 -7.96 -10.96
C PRO A 310 19.88 -7.66 -12.43
N THR A 311 20.00 -8.65 -13.30
CA THR A 311 19.57 -8.46 -14.69
C THR A 311 18.08 -8.20 -14.66
N PRO A 312 17.62 -6.97 -14.97
CA PRO A 312 16.19 -6.73 -15.12
C PRO A 312 15.71 -7.70 -16.19
N VAL A 313 14.82 -8.61 -15.84
CA VAL A 313 14.05 -9.32 -16.85
C VAL A 313 13.12 -8.27 -17.46
N GLY A 314 13.71 -7.37 -18.23
CA GLY A 314 12.96 -6.55 -19.16
C GLY A 314 12.28 -7.54 -20.07
N VAL A 315 10.95 -7.64 -19.97
CA VAL A 315 10.16 -8.26 -21.02
C VAL A 315 10.66 -7.62 -22.31
N PRO A 316 11.27 -8.38 -23.24
CA PRO A 316 11.70 -7.79 -24.49
C PRO A 316 10.44 -7.32 -25.20
N VAL A 317 10.10 -6.05 -25.05
CA VAL A 317 9.12 -5.41 -25.88
C VAL A 317 9.78 -5.30 -27.25
N THR A 318 9.72 -6.39 -27.99
CA THR A 318 10.01 -6.34 -29.41
C THR A 318 8.84 -5.62 -30.04
N LEU A 319 8.89 -4.28 -29.99
CA LEU A 319 7.99 -3.43 -30.74
C LEU A 319 8.16 -3.79 -32.22
N ARG A 320 7.33 -4.68 -32.73
CA ARG A 320 7.16 -4.86 -34.15
C ARG A 320 6.41 -3.64 -34.66
N LEU A 321 7.16 -2.56 -34.91
CA LEU A 321 6.64 -1.29 -35.47
C LEU A 321 5.96 -1.46 -36.84
N SER A 322 6.06 -2.65 -37.47
CA SER A 322 5.48 -2.98 -38.75
C SER A 322 4.03 -3.49 -38.70
N GLU A 323 3.45 -3.69 -37.51
CA GLU A 323 2.06 -4.17 -37.44
C GLU A 323 1.07 -3.05 -37.71
N THR A 324 0.29 -3.18 -38.77
CA THR A 324 -0.76 -2.23 -39.15
C THR A 324 -2.05 -2.40 -38.35
N ASN A 325 -2.23 -3.57 -37.66
CA ASN A 325 -3.40 -3.86 -36.83
C ASN A 325 -3.33 -3.11 -35.47
N PRO A 326 -4.27 -2.20 -35.20
CA PRO A 326 -4.29 -1.47 -33.93
C PRO A 326 -4.42 -2.36 -32.69
N TYR A 327 -5.17 -3.47 -32.78
CA TYR A 327 -5.31 -4.43 -31.69
C TYR A 327 -3.99 -5.13 -31.35
N ALA A 328 -3.29 -5.65 -32.36
CA ALA A 328 -2.00 -6.30 -32.16
C ALA A 328 -0.94 -5.36 -31.57
N ARG A 329 -0.98 -4.07 -31.93
CA ARG A 329 -0.13 -3.03 -31.31
C ARG A 329 -0.48 -2.81 -29.85
N TRP A 330 -1.78 -2.73 -29.54
CA TRP A 330 -2.24 -2.57 -28.17
C TRP A 330 -1.87 -3.80 -27.32
N GLU A 331 -2.13 -5.00 -27.81
CA GLU A 331 -1.81 -6.26 -27.14
C GLU A 331 -0.32 -6.38 -26.82
N ALA A 332 0.54 -6.09 -27.78
CA ALA A 332 1.99 -6.17 -27.62
C ALA A 332 2.55 -5.26 -26.48
N VAL A 333 1.84 -4.17 -26.16
CA VAL A 333 2.28 -3.19 -25.16
C VAL A 333 1.57 -3.36 -23.81
N ASN A 334 0.31 -3.80 -23.84
CA ASN A 334 -0.56 -3.75 -22.66
C ASN A 334 -0.89 -5.11 -22.07
N VAL A 335 -0.52 -6.21 -22.73
CA VAL A 335 -0.89 -7.55 -22.25
C VAL A 335 0.35 -8.33 -21.84
N ILE A 336 0.31 -8.87 -20.62
CA ILE A 336 1.33 -9.76 -20.07
C ILE A 336 0.69 -11.13 -19.83
N ARG A 337 1.37 -12.21 -20.20
CA ARG A 337 0.90 -13.56 -19.89
C ARG A 337 0.91 -13.79 -18.39
N GLY A 338 -0.18 -14.33 -17.84
CA GLY A 338 -0.31 -14.65 -16.43
C GLY A 338 0.41 -15.95 -16.03
N VAL A 339 0.45 -16.21 -14.73
CA VAL A 339 1.01 -17.45 -14.14
C VAL A 339 0.20 -18.66 -14.59
N ALA A 340 -1.13 -18.59 -14.48
CA ALA A 340 -1.99 -19.67 -14.89
C ALA A 340 -2.07 -19.76 -16.43
N LYS A 341 -1.98 -21.00 -16.96
CA LYS A 341 -2.04 -21.24 -18.39
C LYS A 341 -3.36 -20.68 -18.98
N GLY A 342 -3.23 -19.85 -20.01
CA GLY A 342 -4.38 -19.23 -20.69
C GLY A 342 -4.88 -17.94 -20.04
N THR A 343 -4.26 -17.48 -18.95
CA THR A 343 -4.57 -16.17 -18.35
C THR A 343 -3.63 -15.07 -18.85
N VAL A 344 -4.10 -13.84 -18.79
CA VAL A 344 -3.33 -12.65 -19.11
C VAL A 344 -3.64 -11.54 -18.09
N SER A 345 -2.67 -10.66 -17.89
CA SER A 345 -2.88 -9.36 -17.24
C SER A 345 -2.88 -8.27 -18.30
N ALA A 346 -3.87 -7.39 -18.28
CA ALA A 346 -3.97 -6.28 -19.21
C ALA A 346 -3.84 -4.93 -18.47
N TYR A 347 -3.01 -4.03 -19.02
CA TYR A 347 -2.89 -2.67 -18.50
C TYR A 347 -4.00 -1.78 -19.05
N ALA A 348 -4.77 -1.17 -18.15
CA ALA A 348 -5.68 -0.08 -18.46
C ALA A 348 -4.98 1.26 -18.18
N HIS A 349 -4.81 2.10 -19.19
CA HIS A 349 -4.11 3.36 -19.06
C HIS A 349 -5.02 4.47 -18.50
N ALA A 350 -4.66 5.01 -17.34
CA ALA A 350 -5.24 6.23 -16.79
C ALA A 350 -4.41 7.44 -17.24
N ARG A 351 -4.94 8.26 -18.13
CA ARG A 351 -4.24 9.46 -18.63
C ARG A 351 -3.95 10.41 -17.48
N LEU A 352 -2.68 10.75 -17.25
CA LEU A 352 -2.21 11.56 -16.14
C LEU A 352 -2.58 11.01 -14.75
N GLY A 353 -3.00 9.75 -14.66
CA GLY A 353 -3.49 9.13 -13.44
C GLY A 353 -4.97 9.40 -13.13
N ASP A 354 -5.69 10.09 -14.01
CA ASP A 354 -7.11 10.42 -13.81
C ASP A 354 -8.01 9.33 -14.39
N VAL A 355 -9.03 8.95 -13.63
CA VAL A 355 -10.04 7.95 -13.98
C VAL A 355 -11.41 8.56 -13.77
N THR A 356 -12.22 8.57 -14.82
CA THR A 356 -13.60 9.06 -14.76
C THR A 356 -14.52 8.05 -14.08
N ALA A 357 -15.66 8.50 -13.58
CA ALA A 357 -16.69 7.63 -13.02
C ALA A 357 -17.17 6.55 -14.01
N ALA A 358 -17.32 6.92 -15.29
CA ALA A 358 -17.66 5.96 -16.34
C ALA A 358 -16.59 4.87 -16.53
N GLN A 359 -15.31 5.24 -16.45
CA GLN A 359 -14.20 4.26 -16.52
C GLN A 359 -14.18 3.34 -15.31
N PHE A 360 -14.44 3.84 -14.10
CA PHE A 360 -14.57 2.99 -12.92
C PHE A 360 -15.69 1.96 -13.07
N ARG A 361 -16.87 2.36 -13.59
CA ARG A 361 -17.98 1.43 -13.87
C ARG A 361 -17.62 0.42 -14.94
N GLY A 362 -16.99 0.85 -16.04
CA GLY A 362 -16.54 -0.07 -17.08
C GLY A 362 -15.54 -1.12 -16.56
N LEU A 363 -14.62 -0.72 -15.67
CA LEU A 363 -13.71 -1.68 -15.02
C LEU A 363 -14.46 -2.65 -14.10
N ALA A 364 -15.46 -2.19 -13.34
CA ALA A 364 -16.29 -3.04 -12.50
C ALA A 364 -17.11 -4.06 -13.32
N GLU A 365 -17.64 -3.63 -14.46
CA GLU A 365 -18.37 -4.49 -15.41
C GLU A 365 -17.45 -5.57 -15.99
N ILE A 366 -16.28 -5.19 -16.48
CA ILE A 366 -15.27 -6.14 -16.99
C ILE A 366 -14.88 -7.17 -15.93
N GLN A 367 -14.65 -6.74 -14.68
CA GLN A 367 -14.32 -7.66 -13.59
C GLN A 367 -15.43 -8.70 -13.37
N ARG A 368 -16.70 -8.27 -13.37
CA ARG A 368 -17.83 -9.19 -13.18
C ARG A 368 -18.01 -10.15 -14.35
N GLU A 369 -17.91 -9.65 -15.58
CA GLU A 369 -18.04 -10.46 -16.78
C GLU A 369 -16.96 -11.54 -16.89
N LEU A 370 -15.73 -11.22 -16.47
CA LEU A 370 -14.59 -12.13 -16.52
C LEU A 370 -14.43 -12.96 -15.23
N GLY A 371 -15.25 -12.74 -14.19
CA GLY A 371 -15.13 -13.42 -12.90
C GLY A 371 -13.78 -13.16 -12.21
N LEU A 372 -13.24 -11.94 -12.37
CA LEU A 372 -11.97 -11.54 -11.76
C LEU A 372 -12.19 -11.17 -10.28
N GLU A 373 -11.32 -11.68 -9.41
CA GLU A 373 -11.31 -11.40 -7.96
C GLU A 373 -10.26 -10.33 -7.57
#